data_85cfde6eb135dca4210601d7ec832360
#
_entry.id   85cfde6eb135dca4210601d7ec832360
#
_cell.length_a   1.000
_cell.length_b   1.000
_cell.length_c   1.000
_cell.angle_alpha   90.00
_cell.angle_beta   90.00
_cell.angle_gamma   90.00
#
_symmetry.space_group_name_H-M   'P 1'
#
loop_
_entity.id
_entity.type
_entity.pdbx_description
1 polymer ?
#
loop_
_entity_poly.entity_id
_entity_poly.type
_entity_poly.pdbx_seq_one_letter_code
_entity_poly.pdbx_strand_id
1 'polypeptide(L)'
;EYLIHIGFILLLTAYLWGSHAGFRSENNAMLVGQSKRLPQLGVTLKLENFKPVLAPSGRPMEMLNTLALYRGNELLKRVETRSNHPLTWGGLVAIPISYGQTARGGRYVPYSILTINYDPGVKLAFAGSLAMGCGVFLTLFSFYRKRKRGDHPDIV
;
A
#
# COMPACT_ATOMS: atom_id res chain seq x y z
N GLU A 1 17.52 -21.18 13.27
CA GLU A 1 16.36 -20.96 14.16
C GLU A 1 16.25 -19.49 14.61
N TYR A 2 17.31 -18.83 15.10
CA TYR A 2 17.26 -17.44 15.60
C TYR A 2 16.67 -16.45 14.59
N LEU A 3 16.98 -16.55 13.29
CA LEU A 3 16.43 -15.66 12.26
C LEU A 3 14.92 -15.78 12.12
N ILE A 4 14.35 -16.97 12.32
CA ILE A 4 12.90 -17.20 12.29
C ILE A 4 12.25 -16.46 13.46
N HIS A 5 12.80 -16.59 14.65
CA HIS A 5 12.27 -15.93 15.85
C HIS A 5 12.38 -14.40 15.75
N ILE A 6 13.53 -13.90 15.29
CA ILE A 6 13.73 -12.46 15.05
C ILE A 6 12.73 -11.96 14.01
N GLY A 7 12.58 -12.67 12.90
CA GLY A 7 11.61 -12.33 11.86
C GLY A 7 10.17 -12.28 12.38
N PHE A 8 9.80 -13.26 13.21
CA PHE A 8 8.48 -13.30 13.85
C PHE A 8 8.25 -12.12 14.81
N ILE A 9 9.23 -11.79 15.66
CA ILE A 9 9.16 -10.64 16.57
C ILE A 9 9.00 -9.33 15.78
N LEU A 10 9.77 -9.17 14.69
CA LEU A 10 9.66 -8.00 13.82
C LEU A 10 8.26 -7.89 13.17
N LEU A 11 7.68 -9.01 12.74
CA LEU A 11 6.33 -9.05 12.18
C LEU A 11 5.26 -8.67 13.22
N LEU A 12 5.35 -9.21 14.43
CA LEU A 12 4.44 -8.84 15.52
C LEU A 12 4.56 -7.36 15.87
N THR A 13 5.79 -6.85 15.97
CA THR A 13 6.04 -5.43 16.26
C THR A 13 5.49 -4.54 15.14
N ALA A 14 5.69 -4.94 13.88
CA ALA A 14 5.15 -4.24 12.72
C ALA A 14 3.61 -4.17 12.74
N TYR A 15 2.96 -5.30 13.06
CA TYR A 15 1.51 -5.38 13.18
C TYR A 15 0.98 -4.47 14.31
N LEU A 16 1.58 -4.54 15.49
CA LEU A 16 1.18 -3.71 16.62
C LEU A 16 1.37 -2.22 16.31
N TRP A 17 2.47 -1.86 15.68
CA TRP A 17 2.74 -0.48 15.29
C TRP A 17 1.77 -0.01 14.21
N GLY A 18 1.54 -0.81 13.16
CA GLY A 18 0.59 -0.51 12.09
C GLY A 18 -0.84 -0.35 12.62
N SER A 19 -1.29 -1.25 13.50
CA SER A 19 -2.63 -1.21 14.08
C SER A 19 -2.85 -0.02 15.02
N HIS A 20 -1.81 0.46 15.70
CA HIS A 20 -1.92 1.57 16.65
C HIS A 20 -1.72 2.94 15.99
N ALA A 21 -0.76 3.08 15.08
CA ALA A 21 -0.38 4.35 14.46
C ALA A 21 -0.79 4.49 12.99
N GLY A 22 -1.31 3.41 12.39
CA GLY A 22 -1.85 3.41 11.04
C GLY A 22 -3.28 3.95 10.99
N PHE A 23 -3.77 4.22 9.79
CA PHE A 23 -5.17 4.54 9.54
C PHE A 23 -5.63 4.02 8.18
N ARG A 24 -6.93 3.79 8.06
CA ARG A 24 -7.60 3.50 6.80
C ARG A 24 -8.81 4.41 6.66
N SER A 25 -8.87 5.13 5.55
CA SER A 25 -9.98 6.00 5.18
C SER A 25 -10.52 5.52 3.84
N GLU A 26 -11.75 5.07 3.85
CA GLU A 26 -12.45 4.57 2.67
C GLU A 26 -13.41 5.62 2.11
N ASN A 27 -13.83 5.41 0.86
CA ASN A 27 -14.85 6.22 0.18
C ASN A 27 -14.56 7.73 0.17
N ASN A 28 -13.29 8.09 -0.04
CA ASN A 28 -12.92 9.49 -0.18
C ASN A 28 -13.27 10.00 -1.58
N ALA A 29 -14.44 10.63 -1.72
CA ALA A 29 -14.83 11.29 -2.96
C ALA A 29 -14.03 12.59 -3.13
N MET A 30 -13.30 12.71 -4.24
CA MET A 30 -12.50 13.88 -4.57
C MET A 30 -12.80 14.37 -5.98
N LEU A 31 -13.12 15.64 -6.09
CA LEU A 31 -13.22 16.35 -7.39
C LEU A 31 -11.81 16.74 -7.87
N VAL A 32 -11.66 16.89 -9.18
CA VAL A 32 -10.41 17.43 -9.75
C VAL A 32 -10.11 18.80 -9.15
N GLY A 33 -8.88 19.00 -8.71
CA GLY A 33 -8.40 20.19 -8.00
C GLY A 33 -8.58 20.13 -6.48
N GLN A 34 -9.38 19.21 -5.93
CA GLN A 34 -9.54 19.07 -4.50
C GLN A 34 -8.31 18.45 -3.84
N SER A 35 -8.09 18.88 -2.58
CA SER A 35 -7.02 18.38 -1.74
C SER A 35 -7.57 17.84 -0.43
N LYS A 36 -6.96 16.74 0.06
CA LYS A 36 -7.25 16.15 1.36
C LYS A 36 -5.98 16.20 2.22
N ARG A 37 -6.06 16.86 3.36
CA ARG A 37 -4.97 16.87 4.35
C ARG A 37 -4.95 15.56 5.12
N LEU A 38 -3.76 15.01 5.31
CA LEU A 38 -3.46 13.82 6.10
C LEU A 38 -2.59 14.24 7.30
N PRO A 39 -3.22 14.64 8.42
CA PRO A 39 -2.51 15.26 9.54
C PRO A 39 -1.44 14.35 10.15
N GLN A 40 -1.71 13.04 10.24
CA GLN A 40 -0.79 12.05 10.80
C GLN A 40 0.57 12.01 10.08
N LEU A 41 0.59 12.38 8.80
CA LEU A 41 1.79 12.40 7.96
C LEU A 41 2.31 13.81 7.68
N GLY A 42 1.57 14.85 8.05
CA GLY A 42 1.89 16.23 7.71
C GLY A 42 1.89 16.51 6.21
N VAL A 43 1.13 15.74 5.41
CA VAL A 43 1.07 15.87 3.97
C VAL A 43 -0.34 16.13 3.47
N THR A 44 -0.44 16.59 2.22
CA THR A 44 -1.70 16.88 1.54
C THR A 44 -1.74 16.10 0.24
N LEU A 45 -2.76 15.29 0.07
CA LEU A 45 -3.05 14.56 -1.17
C LEU A 45 -3.97 15.42 -2.04
N LYS A 46 -3.62 15.62 -3.30
CA LYS A 46 -4.39 16.39 -4.29
C LYS A 46 -4.74 15.51 -5.49
N LEU A 47 -5.98 15.56 -5.93
CA LEU A 47 -6.41 15.01 -7.22
C LEU A 47 -6.22 16.10 -8.28
N GLU A 48 -5.19 15.99 -9.12
CA GLU A 48 -4.88 16.98 -10.15
C GLU A 48 -5.67 16.73 -11.44
N ASN A 49 -5.88 15.46 -11.80
CA ASN A 49 -6.62 15.08 -12.97
C ASN A 49 -7.36 13.76 -12.76
N PHE A 50 -8.48 13.60 -13.44
CA PHE A 50 -9.26 12.36 -13.46
C PHE A 50 -9.80 12.13 -14.86
N LYS A 51 -9.57 10.94 -15.42
CA LYS A 51 -10.04 10.54 -16.74
C LYS A 51 -10.54 9.09 -16.70
N PRO A 52 -11.84 8.84 -16.86
CA PRO A 52 -12.34 7.50 -17.07
C PRO A 52 -11.94 7.01 -18.46
N VAL A 53 -11.43 5.80 -18.57
CA VAL A 53 -11.18 5.09 -19.82
C VAL A 53 -12.37 4.20 -20.08
N LEU A 54 -13.05 4.42 -21.21
CA LEU A 54 -14.22 3.67 -21.60
C LEU A 54 -13.87 2.65 -22.68
N ALA A 55 -14.49 1.47 -22.61
CA ALA A 55 -14.48 0.50 -23.69
C ALA A 55 -15.25 1.05 -24.91
N PRO A 56 -15.09 0.46 -26.12
CA PRO A 56 -15.91 0.81 -27.29
C PRO A 56 -17.42 0.65 -27.03
N SER A 57 -17.81 -0.19 -26.09
CA SER A 57 -19.19 -0.39 -25.63
C SER A 57 -19.70 0.72 -24.69
N GLY A 58 -18.88 1.73 -24.37
CA GLY A 58 -19.21 2.78 -23.39
C GLY A 58 -19.06 2.35 -21.91
N ARG A 59 -18.70 1.10 -21.64
CA ARG A 59 -18.49 0.63 -20.26
C ARG A 59 -17.15 1.15 -19.73
N PRO A 60 -17.08 1.56 -18.45
CA PRO A 60 -15.81 1.93 -17.83
C PRO A 60 -14.88 0.73 -17.77
N MET A 61 -13.67 0.87 -18.33
CA MET A 61 -12.60 -0.13 -18.28
C MET A 61 -11.60 0.19 -17.17
N GLU A 62 -11.21 1.46 -17.05
CA GLU A 62 -10.15 1.88 -16.16
C GLU A 62 -10.36 3.33 -15.72
N MET A 63 -9.76 3.69 -14.60
CA MET A 63 -9.76 5.04 -14.06
C MET A 63 -8.32 5.55 -13.96
N LEU A 64 -8.01 6.59 -14.72
CA LEU A 64 -6.73 7.29 -14.64
C LEU A 64 -6.88 8.48 -13.71
N ASN A 65 -6.13 8.49 -12.62
CA ASN A 65 -6.09 9.60 -11.68
C ASN A 65 -4.66 10.13 -11.59
N THR A 66 -4.46 11.42 -11.78
CA THR A 66 -3.18 12.06 -11.44
C THR A 66 -3.27 12.52 -10.00
N LEU A 67 -2.59 11.81 -9.11
CA LEU A 67 -2.47 12.15 -7.70
C LEU A 67 -1.13 12.80 -7.42
N ALA A 68 -1.15 13.89 -6.67
CA ALA A 68 0.03 14.58 -6.19
C ALA A 68 0.03 14.67 -4.67
N LEU A 69 1.18 14.40 -4.07
CA LEU A 69 1.42 14.46 -2.64
C LEU A 69 2.34 15.64 -2.31
N TYR A 70 1.90 16.50 -1.42
CA TYR A 70 2.61 17.70 -1.03
C TYR A 70 2.92 17.73 0.47
N ARG A 71 4.06 18.31 0.84
CA ARG A 71 4.37 18.75 2.20
C ARG A 71 4.51 20.27 2.20
N GLY A 72 3.50 20.97 2.75
CA GLY A 72 3.38 22.40 2.52
C GLY A 72 3.26 22.70 1.01
N ASN A 73 4.23 23.45 0.47
CA ASN A 73 4.30 23.77 -0.96
C ASN A 73 5.25 22.85 -1.76
N GLU A 74 5.94 21.93 -1.09
CA GLU A 74 6.88 21.01 -1.74
C GLU A 74 6.13 19.81 -2.31
N LEU A 75 6.35 19.53 -3.60
CA LEU A 75 5.84 18.32 -4.26
C LEU A 75 6.74 17.13 -3.89
N LEU A 76 6.21 16.18 -3.12
CA LEU A 76 6.92 14.96 -2.72
C LEU A 76 6.83 13.86 -3.79
N LYS A 77 5.65 13.71 -4.39
CA LYS A 77 5.40 12.68 -5.39
C LYS A 77 4.20 13.05 -6.27
N ARG A 78 4.30 12.76 -7.55
CA ARG A 78 3.19 12.82 -8.52
C ARG A 78 3.14 11.51 -9.28
N VAL A 79 1.96 10.88 -9.39
CA VAL A 79 1.78 9.59 -10.05
C VAL A 79 0.45 9.58 -10.77
N GLU A 80 0.44 9.04 -11.99
CA GLU A 80 -0.78 8.61 -12.64
C GLU A 80 -1.15 7.24 -12.07
N THR A 81 -2.24 7.19 -11.30
CA THR A 81 -2.68 5.99 -10.60
C THR A 81 -3.79 5.28 -11.38
N ARG A 82 -3.79 3.96 -11.27
CA ARG A 82 -4.78 3.02 -11.83
C ARG A 82 -5.17 2.03 -10.74
N SER A 83 -6.17 1.19 -11.00
CA SER A 83 -6.61 0.17 -10.02
C SER A 83 -5.47 -0.70 -9.49
N ASN A 84 -4.49 -1.07 -10.35
CA ASN A 84 -3.35 -1.90 -9.99
C ASN A 84 -2.03 -1.12 -9.86
N HIS A 85 -2.07 0.21 -9.93
CA HIS A 85 -0.90 1.07 -9.82
C HIS A 85 -1.20 2.26 -8.89
N PRO A 86 -1.27 2.02 -7.56
CA PRO A 86 -1.61 3.05 -6.59
C PRO A 86 -0.47 4.05 -6.38
N LEU A 87 -0.79 5.22 -5.83
CA LEU A 87 0.21 6.08 -5.22
C LEU A 87 0.68 5.44 -3.93
N THR A 88 2.00 5.21 -3.82
CA THR A 88 2.64 4.69 -2.60
C THR A 88 3.74 5.65 -2.13
N TRP A 89 3.78 5.97 -0.85
CA TRP A 89 4.81 6.83 -0.26
C TRP A 89 4.93 6.60 1.25
N GLY A 90 6.10 6.13 1.72
CA GLY A 90 6.40 6.00 3.16
C GLY A 90 5.38 5.21 4.00
N GLY A 91 4.76 4.16 3.45
CA GLY A 91 3.67 3.40 4.07
C GLY A 91 2.27 3.93 3.76
N LEU A 92 2.16 5.11 3.13
CA LEU A 92 0.91 5.62 2.58
C LEU A 92 0.61 4.95 1.24
N VAL A 93 -0.64 4.53 1.05
CA VAL A 93 -1.16 3.99 -0.21
C VAL A 93 -2.49 4.68 -0.51
N ALA A 94 -2.62 5.27 -1.70
CA ALA A 94 -3.88 5.83 -2.19
C ALA A 94 -4.30 5.09 -3.46
N ILE A 95 -5.47 4.45 -3.41
CA ILE A 95 -5.99 3.54 -4.45
C ILE A 95 -7.30 4.10 -4.98
N PRO A 96 -7.44 4.35 -6.30
CA PRO A 96 -8.73 4.63 -6.90
C PRO A 96 -9.58 3.35 -6.91
N ILE A 97 -10.79 3.42 -6.33
CA ILE A 97 -11.69 2.26 -6.21
C ILE A 97 -12.96 2.40 -7.05
N SER A 98 -13.41 3.64 -7.27
CA SER A 98 -14.62 3.91 -8.03
C SER A 98 -14.66 5.38 -8.47
N TYR A 99 -15.70 5.75 -9.21
CA TYR A 99 -15.98 7.13 -9.55
C TYR A 99 -17.49 7.35 -9.63
N GLY A 100 -17.89 8.61 -9.62
CA GLY A 100 -19.27 9.01 -9.79
C GLY A 100 -19.37 10.39 -10.44
N GLN A 101 -20.57 10.91 -10.50
CA GLN A 101 -20.86 12.25 -10.98
C GLN A 101 -21.73 12.99 -9.96
N THR A 102 -21.45 14.27 -9.79
CA THR A 102 -22.25 15.14 -8.93
C THR A 102 -22.70 16.37 -9.70
N ALA A 103 -23.90 16.85 -9.42
CA ALA A 103 -24.39 18.09 -10.02
C ALA A 103 -23.75 19.30 -9.31
N ARG A 104 -23.08 20.16 -10.05
CA ARG A 104 -22.50 21.40 -9.55
C ARG A 104 -22.71 22.53 -10.55
N GLY A 105 -23.42 23.57 -10.15
CA GLY A 105 -23.71 24.70 -11.04
C GLY A 105 -24.46 24.32 -12.33
N GLY A 106 -25.41 23.37 -12.27
CA GLY A 106 -26.18 22.91 -13.43
C GLY A 106 -25.42 21.98 -14.38
N ARG A 107 -24.19 21.56 -14.03
CA ARG A 107 -23.38 20.61 -14.82
C ARG A 107 -23.04 19.38 -13.98
N TYR A 108 -22.93 18.22 -14.62
CA TYR A 108 -22.42 17.01 -13.99
C TYR A 108 -20.88 17.06 -14.00
N VAL A 109 -20.29 16.99 -12.81
CA VAL A 109 -18.84 16.98 -12.62
C VAL A 109 -18.44 15.62 -12.11
N PRO A 110 -17.51 14.92 -12.78
CA PRO A 110 -17.04 13.64 -12.31
C PRO A 110 -16.14 13.79 -11.08
N TYR A 111 -16.22 12.82 -10.18
CA TYR A 111 -15.33 12.70 -9.02
C TYR A 111 -14.75 11.29 -8.93
N SER A 112 -13.57 11.17 -8.38
CA SER A 112 -12.94 9.88 -8.07
C SER A 112 -13.14 9.53 -6.62
N ILE A 113 -13.35 8.23 -6.34
CA ILE A 113 -13.45 7.70 -4.99
C ILE A 113 -12.17 6.93 -4.70
N LEU A 114 -11.46 7.36 -3.66
CA LEU A 114 -10.17 6.82 -3.25
C LEU A 114 -10.27 6.12 -1.90
N THR A 115 -9.58 5.00 -1.75
CA THR A 115 -9.19 4.47 -0.44
C THR A 115 -7.78 4.94 -0.12
N ILE A 116 -7.61 5.51 1.06
CA ILE A 116 -6.33 6.01 1.56
C ILE A 116 -5.98 5.20 2.79
N ASN A 117 -4.86 4.49 2.72
CA ASN A 117 -4.36 3.64 3.79
C ASN A 117 -2.95 4.06 4.18
N TYR A 118 -2.66 4.10 5.46
CA TYR A 118 -1.32 4.35 5.98
C TYR A 118 -0.96 3.27 7.00
N ASP A 119 0.16 2.61 6.78
CA ASP A 119 0.72 1.63 7.70
C ASP A 119 2.21 1.94 7.91
N PRO A 120 2.60 2.46 9.09
CA PRO A 120 3.98 2.73 9.43
C PRO A 120 4.81 1.46 9.60
N GLY A 121 4.18 0.32 9.88
CA GLY A 121 4.83 -0.97 10.09
C GLY A 121 5.33 -1.67 8.83
N VAL A 122 4.93 -1.22 7.62
CA VAL A 122 5.24 -1.89 6.33
C VAL A 122 6.73 -2.22 6.15
N LYS A 123 7.62 -1.28 6.45
CA LYS A 123 9.07 -1.51 6.30
C LYS A 123 9.59 -2.56 7.27
N LEU A 124 9.09 -2.53 8.50
CA LEU A 124 9.45 -3.49 9.53
C LEU A 124 8.88 -4.87 9.23
N ALA A 125 7.64 -4.93 8.72
CA ALA A 125 7.02 -6.17 8.25
C ALA A 125 7.81 -6.81 7.10
N PHE A 126 8.26 -5.99 6.15
CA PHE A 126 9.11 -6.46 5.05
C PHE A 126 10.44 -7.05 5.56
N ALA A 127 11.12 -6.35 6.46
CA ALA A 127 12.36 -6.83 7.08
C ALA A 127 12.14 -8.13 7.85
N GLY A 128 11.06 -8.21 8.64
CA GLY A 128 10.67 -9.40 9.38
C GLY A 128 10.37 -10.60 8.48
N SER A 129 9.62 -10.37 7.40
CA SER A 129 9.31 -11.41 6.40
C SER A 129 10.57 -11.94 5.72
N LEU A 130 11.48 -11.05 5.36
CA LEU A 130 12.75 -11.43 4.75
C LEU A 130 13.63 -12.24 5.71
N ALA A 131 13.77 -11.79 6.96
CA ALA A 131 14.53 -12.50 7.99
C ALA A 131 13.94 -13.89 8.25
N MET A 132 12.61 -14.00 8.38
CA MET A 132 11.93 -15.27 8.60
C MET A 132 12.09 -16.21 7.40
N GLY A 133 11.91 -15.72 6.17
CA GLY A 133 12.11 -16.49 4.95
C GLY A 133 13.54 -17.03 4.81
N CYS A 134 14.54 -16.18 5.04
CA CYS A 134 15.93 -16.60 5.08
C CYS A 134 16.21 -17.65 6.19
N GLY A 135 15.63 -17.44 7.38
CA GLY A 135 15.74 -18.37 8.49
C GLY A 135 15.16 -19.75 8.16
N VAL A 136 13.98 -19.81 7.56
CA VAL A 136 13.36 -21.07 7.10
C VAL A 136 14.24 -21.75 6.07
N PHE A 137 14.70 -21.02 5.05
CA PHE A 137 15.55 -21.56 3.99
C PHE A 137 16.85 -22.16 4.57
N LEU A 138 17.54 -21.42 5.44
CA LEU A 138 18.77 -21.90 6.08
C LEU A 138 18.53 -23.13 6.97
N THR A 139 17.42 -23.19 7.67
CA THR A 139 17.04 -24.34 8.51
C THR A 139 16.80 -25.57 7.64
N LEU A 140 16.04 -25.45 6.56
CA LEU A 140 15.78 -26.55 5.63
C LEU A 140 17.08 -27.05 4.97
N PHE A 141 17.96 -26.12 4.56
CA PHE A 141 19.25 -26.47 3.99
C PHE A 141 20.17 -27.18 4.98
N SER A 142 20.20 -26.72 6.22
CA SER A 142 20.97 -27.36 7.31
C SER A 142 20.43 -28.76 7.60
N PHE A 143 19.11 -28.91 7.69
CA PHE A 143 18.45 -30.21 7.87
C PHE A 143 18.80 -31.19 6.75
N TYR A 144 18.70 -30.75 5.49
CA TYR A 144 19.05 -31.56 4.33
C TYR A 144 20.50 -32.03 4.36
N ARG A 145 21.45 -31.14 4.71
CA ARG A 145 22.87 -31.50 4.84
C ARG A 145 23.13 -32.49 5.96
N LYS A 146 22.49 -32.34 7.14
CA LYS A 146 22.60 -33.28 8.26
C LYS A 146 22.07 -34.66 7.88
N ARG A 147 20.87 -34.70 7.25
CA ARG A 147 20.29 -35.94 6.76
C ARG A 147 21.19 -36.67 5.77
N LYS A 148 21.79 -35.96 4.82
CA LYS A 148 22.72 -36.55 3.84
C LYS A 148 23.99 -37.13 4.48
N ARG A 149 24.40 -36.59 5.63
CA ARG A 149 25.57 -37.08 6.39
C ARG A 149 25.23 -38.21 7.38
N GLY A 150 23.98 -38.54 7.57
CA GLY A 150 23.56 -39.49 8.61
C GLY A 150 23.58 -38.95 10.03
N ASP A 151 23.77 -37.63 10.21
CA ASP A 151 23.92 -36.97 11.50
C ASP A 151 22.58 -36.57 12.15
N HIS A 152 21.44 -36.96 11.54
CA HIS A 152 20.12 -36.59 12.05
C HIS A 152 19.59 -37.68 13.00
N PRO A 153 19.09 -37.31 14.21
CA PRO A 153 18.65 -38.27 15.22
C PRO A 153 17.44 -39.13 14.81
N ASP A 154 16.66 -38.64 13.83
CA ASP A 154 15.48 -39.35 13.30
C ASP A 154 15.80 -40.31 12.13
N ILE A 155 17.07 -40.51 11.82
CA ILE A 155 17.56 -41.46 10.80
C ILE A 155 18.22 -42.63 11.55
N VAL A 156 17.41 -43.42 12.20
CA VAL A 156 17.82 -44.71 12.76
C VAL A 156 17.18 -45.81 11.90
#